data_6801e04364fc68480e54c3f6d58d1d69
#
_entry.id   6801e04364fc68480e54c3f6d58d1d69
#
_cell.length_a   1.000
_cell.length_b   1.000
_cell.length_c   1.000
_cell.angle_alpha   90.00
_cell.angle_beta   90.00
_cell.angle_gamma   90.00
#
_symmetry.space_group_name_H-M   'P 1'
#
loop_
_entity.id
_entity.type
_entity.pdbx_description
1 polymer ?
#
loop_
_entity_poly.entity_id
_entity_poly.type
_entity_poly.pdbx_seq_one_letter_code
_entity_poly.pdbx_strand_id
1 'polypeptide(L)'
;MLKKIKTLMLISGIADVLQMMPLFLALFSPEIKTFFMEDGIQGSSQNPMAVEVFNIFFLVFAFLGLAFIVATFVARTFENLEVLQKSSLLLAIYHLAWALPDFINITMGKPHAPLLIMLLSLIPVVSLFYAWKNGEL
;
A
#
# COMPACT_ATOMS: atom_id res chain seq x y z
N MET A 1 14.87 -19.38 -7.53
CA MET A 1 13.55 -18.86 -7.92
C MET A 1 13.22 -17.51 -7.28
N LEU A 2 13.52 -17.27 -6.01
CA LEU A 2 13.25 -15.99 -5.32
C LEU A 2 14.19 -14.82 -5.73
N LYS A 3 15.24 -15.05 -6.49
CA LYS A 3 16.12 -13.98 -7.00
C LYS A 3 15.63 -13.31 -8.28
N LYS A 4 14.64 -13.91 -8.97
CA LYS A 4 14.10 -13.32 -10.20
C LYS A 4 13.33 -12.05 -9.87
N ILE A 5 13.80 -10.93 -10.38
CA ILE A 5 13.24 -9.60 -10.13
C ILE A 5 11.75 -9.51 -10.48
N LYS A 6 11.34 -10.11 -11.59
CA LYS A 6 9.93 -10.15 -12.02
C LYS A 6 9.04 -10.95 -11.05
N THR A 7 9.60 -11.97 -10.36
CA THR A 7 8.87 -12.72 -9.31
C THR A 7 8.70 -11.88 -8.05
N LEU A 8 9.73 -11.14 -7.65
CA LEU A 8 9.66 -10.25 -6.49
C LEU A 8 8.67 -9.11 -6.71
N MET A 9 8.65 -8.52 -7.91
CA MET A 9 7.64 -7.52 -8.30
C MET A 9 6.23 -8.11 -8.31
N LEU A 10 6.05 -9.37 -8.73
CA LEU A 10 4.75 -10.03 -8.65
C LEU A 10 4.29 -10.20 -7.20
N ILE A 11 5.18 -10.63 -6.31
CA ILE A 11 4.89 -10.75 -4.88
C ILE A 11 4.48 -9.39 -4.30
N SER A 12 5.21 -8.33 -4.64
CA SER A 12 4.87 -6.96 -4.25
C SER A 12 3.48 -6.57 -4.75
N GLY A 13 3.19 -6.73 -6.04
CA GLY A 13 1.90 -6.37 -6.61
C GLY A 13 0.72 -7.15 -6.03
N ILE A 14 0.92 -8.44 -5.69
CA ILE A 14 -0.12 -9.23 -5.00
C ILE A 14 -0.34 -8.69 -3.58
N ALA A 15 0.73 -8.38 -2.86
CA ALA A 15 0.62 -7.80 -1.53
C ALA A 15 -0.11 -6.44 -1.56
N ASP A 16 0.16 -5.62 -2.59
CA ASP A 16 -0.53 -4.34 -2.80
C ASP A 16 -2.03 -4.53 -3.03
N VAL A 17 -2.42 -5.50 -3.86
CA VAL A 17 -3.83 -5.82 -4.08
C VAL A 17 -4.50 -6.22 -2.77
N LEU A 18 -3.85 -7.09 -1.98
CA LEU A 18 -4.42 -7.57 -0.71
C LEU A 18 -4.55 -6.45 0.33
N GLN A 19 -3.53 -5.60 0.48
CA GLN A 19 -3.58 -4.50 1.46
C GLN A 19 -4.54 -3.38 1.07
N MET A 20 -4.75 -3.15 -0.24
CA MET A 20 -5.66 -2.12 -0.74
C MET A 20 -7.10 -2.59 -0.86
N MET A 21 -7.35 -3.91 -0.81
CA MET A 21 -8.70 -4.47 -0.95
C MET A 21 -9.70 -3.87 0.05
N PRO A 22 -9.41 -3.75 1.36
CA PRO A 22 -10.36 -3.15 2.31
C PRO A 22 -10.69 -1.70 1.96
N LEU A 23 -9.72 -0.93 1.46
CA LEU A 23 -9.92 0.45 1.07
C LEU A 23 -10.83 0.56 -0.17
N PHE A 24 -10.64 -0.30 -1.17
CA PHE A 24 -11.53 -0.37 -2.33
C PHE A 24 -12.96 -0.78 -1.92
N LEU A 25 -13.09 -1.75 -1.02
CA LEU A 25 -14.40 -2.16 -0.52
C LEU A 25 -15.11 -1.03 0.22
N ALA A 26 -14.39 -0.19 0.95
CA ALA A 26 -14.96 0.96 1.65
C ALA A 26 -15.55 2.03 0.71
N LEU A 27 -15.14 2.07 -0.57
CA LEU A 27 -15.77 2.96 -1.56
C LEU A 27 -17.21 2.55 -1.91
N PHE A 28 -17.54 1.27 -1.77
CA PHE A 28 -18.82 0.68 -2.20
C PHE A 28 -19.66 0.17 -1.04
N SER A 29 -19.08 0.00 0.16
CA SER A 29 -19.78 -0.48 1.36
C SER A 29 -19.76 0.59 2.45
N PRO A 30 -20.94 1.19 2.75
CA PRO A 30 -21.06 2.14 3.85
C PRO A 30 -20.66 1.55 5.21
N GLU A 31 -20.89 0.25 5.43
CA GLU A 31 -20.56 -0.45 6.68
C GLU A 31 -19.05 -0.54 6.86
N ILE A 32 -18.32 -0.96 5.81
CA ILE A 32 -16.84 -1.03 5.84
C ILE A 32 -16.25 0.36 6.02
N LYS A 33 -16.80 1.38 5.33
CA LYS A 33 -16.37 2.75 5.49
C LYS A 33 -16.56 3.25 6.92
N THR A 34 -17.75 3.03 7.49
CA THR A 34 -18.06 3.39 8.88
C THR A 34 -17.11 2.71 9.85
N PHE A 35 -16.81 1.42 9.64
CA PHE A 35 -15.83 0.70 10.44
C PHE A 35 -14.47 1.41 10.45
N PHE A 36 -13.91 1.76 9.28
CA PHE A 36 -12.64 2.48 9.20
C PHE A 36 -12.67 3.87 9.81
N MET A 37 -13.80 4.58 9.69
CA MET A 37 -13.96 5.90 10.29
C MET A 37 -13.92 5.81 11.83
N GLU A 38 -14.65 4.86 12.41
CA GLU A 38 -14.72 4.66 13.86
C GLU A 38 -13.43 4.10 14.45
N ASP A 39 -12.73 3.23 13.70
CA ASP A 39 -11.42 2.72 14.09
C ASP A 39 -10.36 3.83 14.12
N GLY A 40 -10.40 4.74 13.15
CA GLY A 40 -9.49 5.87 13.08
C GLY A 40 -9.81 6.97 14.10
N ILE A 41 -11.08 7.41 14.19
CA ILE A 41 -11.54 8.48 15.09
C ILE A 41 -12.94 8.13 15.57
N GLN A 42 -13.03 7.73 16.83
CA GLN A 42 -14.32 7.36 17.45
C GLN A 42 -15.34 8.51 17.34
N GLY A 43 -16.56 8.20 16.92
CA GLY A 43 -17.65 9.16 16.71
C GLY A 43 -17.56 9.94 15.41
N SER A 44 -16.54 9.68 14.56
CA SER A 44 -16.40 10.41 13.29
C SER A 44 -17.53 10.12 12.30
N SER A 45 -18.11 8.93 12.33
CA SER A 45 -19.22 8.55 11.45
C SER A 45 -20.51 9.33 11.71
N GLN A 46 -20.64 9.94 12.88
CA GLN A 46 -21.79 10.77 13.27
C GLN A 46 -21.59 12.26 12.95
N ASN A 47 -20.38 12.66 12.55
CA ASN A 47 -20.06 14.03 12.20
C ASN A 47 -20.06 14.22 10.67
N PRO A 48 -21.01 15.01 10.10
CA PRO A 48 -21.12 15.16 8.64
C PRO A 48 -19.85 15.69 7.98
N MET A 49 -19.11 16.61 8.63
CA MET A 49 -17.84 17.14 8.10
C MET A 49 -16.76 16.08 8.09
N ALA A 50 -16.66 15.26 9.15
CA ALA A 50 -15.73 14.15 9.19
C ALA A 50 -16.04 13.12 8.09
N VAL A 51 -17.32 12.80 7.88
CA VAL A 51 -17.75 11.89 6.80
C VAL A 51 -17.31 12.40 5.43
N GLU A 52 -17.46 13.71 5.16
CA GLU A 52 -17.04 14.32 3.89
C GLU A 52 -15.51 14.25 3.70
N VAL A 53 -14.77 14.60 4.73
CA VAL A 53 -13.30 14.52 4.72
C VAL A 53 -12.83 13.07 4.48
N PHE A 54 -13.40 12.11 5.19
CA PHE A 54 -13.07 10.69 4.98
C PHE A 54 -13.43 10.19 3.58
N ASN A 55 -14.55 10.66 2.99
CA ASN A 55 -14.89 10.30 1.60
C ASN A 55 -13.80 10.74 0.62
N ILE A 56 -13.28 11.95 0.78
CA ILE A 56 -12.19 12.46 -0.05
C ILE A 56 -10.93 11.62 0.17
N PHE A 57 -10.57 11.34 1.43
CA PHE A 57 -9.41 10.52 1.76
C PHE A 57 -9.50 9.11 1.16
N PHE A 58 -10.63 8.40 1.35
CA PHE A 58 -10.81 7.08 0.78
C PHE A 58 -10.66 7.08 -0.74
N LEU A 59 -11.22 8.08 -1.42
CA LEU A 59 -11.10 8.21 -2.87
C LEU A 59 -9.63 8.42 -3.28
N VAL A 60 -8.95 9.39 -2.68
CA VAL A 60 -7.55 9.72 -3.00
C VAL A 60 -6.64 8.52 -2.72
N PHE A 61 -6.77 7.88 -1.56
CA PHE A 61 -5.92 6.73 -1.21
C PHE A 61 -6.23 5.50 -2.07
N ALA A 62 -7.48 5.27 -2.48
CA ALA A 62 -7.81 4.20 -3.41
C ALA A 62 -7.14 4.41 -4.77
N PHE A 63 -7.19 5.64 -5.32
CA PHE A 63 -6.50 5.94 -6.58
C PHE A 63 -4.98 5.86 -6.47
N LEU A 64 -4.39 6.32 -5.36
CA LEU A 64 -2.95 6.16 -5.11
C LEU A 64 -2.56 4.69 -5.00
N GLY A 65 -3.33 3.89 -4.28
CA GLY A 65 -3.11 2.45 -4.18
C GLY A 65 -3.21 1.75 -5.53
N LEU A 66 -4.22 2.11 -6.35
CA LEU A 66 -4.34 1.61 -7.71
C LEU A 66 -3.12 1.98 -8.56
N ALA A 67 -2.64 3.23 -8.44
CA ALA A 67 -1.45 3.68 -9.15
C ALA A 67 -0.19 2.87 -8.77
N PHE A 68 0.01 2.52 -7.49
CA PHE A 68 1.09 1.64 -7.07
C PHE A 68 0.98 0.24 -7.67
N ILE A 69 -0.21 -0.37 -7.64
CA ILE A 69 -0.48 -1.67 -8.24
C ILE A 69 -0.13 -1.63 -9.73
N VAL A 70 -0.68 -0.67 -10.47
CA VAL A 70 -0.45 -0.51 -11.91
C VAL A 70 1.04 -0.28 -12.20
N ALA A 71 1.70 0.63 -11.46
CA ALA A 71 3.12 0.93 -11.65
C ALA A 71 4.01 -0.32 -11.42
N THR A 72 3.70 -1.14 -10.41
CA THR A 72 4.43 -2.37 -10.12
C THR A 72 4.26 -3.40 -11.24
N PHE A 73 3.05 -3.59 -11.74
CA PHE A 73 2.79 -4.52 -12.85
C PHE A 73 3.35 -4.03 -14.18
N VAL A 74 3.30 -2.72 -14.46
CA VAL A 74 3.93 -2.13 -15.65
C VAL A 74 5.45 -2.26 -15.57
N ALA A 75 6.07 -1.93 -14.45
CA ALA A 75 7.51 -2.07 -14.27
C ALA A 75 7.99 -3.52 -14.48
N ARG A 76 7.17 -4.49 -14.09
CA ARG A 76 7.46 -5.92 -14.28
C ARG A 76 7.55 -6.33 -15.76
N THR A 77 6.97 -5.57 -16.69
CA THR A 77 7.02 -5.86 -18.14
C THR A 77 8.35 -5.48 -18.78
N PHE A 78 9.17 -4.66 -18.12
CA PHE A 78 10.48 -4.26 -18.65
C PHE A 78 11.40 -5.47 -18.80
N GLU A 79 12.29 -5.42 -19.81
CA GLU A 79 13.22 -6.51 -20.11
C GLU A 79 14.66 -6.17 -19.72
N ASN A 80 14.97 -4.89 -19.57
CA ASN A 80 16.30 -4.44 -19.17
C ASN A 80 16.48 -4.56 -17.65
N LEU A 81 17.51 -5.29 -17.21
CA LEU A 81 17.76 -5.54 -15.79
C LEU A 81 18.01 -4.25 -15.00
N GLU A 82 18.76 -3.33 -15.55
CA GLU A 82 19.07 -2.05 -14.88
C GLU A 82 17.79 -1.21 -14.68
N VAL A 83 16.92 -1.18 -15.69
CA VAL A 83 15.63 -0.49 -15.61
C VAL A 83 14.74 -1.15 -14.55
N LEU A 84 14.68 -2.49 -14.52
CA LEU A 84 13.93 -3.24 -13.51
C LEU A 84 14.46 -2.96 -12.09
N GLN A 85 15.77 -2.95 -11.90
CA GLN A 85 16.38 -2.66 -10.60
C GLN A 85 16.10 -1.22 -10.15
N LYS A 86 16.26 -0.24 -11.02
CA LYS A 86 15.96 1.18 -10.72
C LYS A 86 14.47 1.39 -10.42
N SER A 87 13.58 0.76 -11.20
CA SER A 87 12.13 0.79 -10.95
C SER A 87 11.78 0.15 -9.61
N SER A 88 12.42 -0.98 -9.27
CA SER A 88 12.22 -1.64 -7.97
C SER A 88 12.63 -0.74 -6.80
N LEU A 89 13.77 -0.04 -6.91
CA LEU A 89 14.20 0.90 -5.88
C LEU A 89 13.20 2.05 -5.71
N LEU A 90 12.77 2.64 -6.82
CA LEU A 90 11.81 3.75 -6.79
C LEU A 90 10.49 3.32 -6.14
N LEU A 91 9.95 2.18 -6.56
CA LEU A 91 8.74 1.61 -5.98
C LEU A 91 8.93 1.27 -4.49
N ALA A 92 10.08 0.72 -4.09
CA ALA A 92 10.38 0.43 -2.69
C ALA A 92 10.36 1.70 -1.82
N ILE A 93 10.91 2.82 -2.32
CA ILE A 93 10.89 4.11 -1.62
C ILE A 93 9.45 4.61 -1.46
N TYR A 94 8.61 4.51 -2.49
CA TYR A 94 7.21 4.91 -2.40
C TYR A 94 6.43 4.04 -1.41
N HIS A 95 6.64 2.72 -1.41
CA HIS A 95 5.99 1.83 -0.44
C HIS A 95 6.48 2.07 0.98
N LEU A 96 7.76 2.39 1.17
CA LEU A 96 8.27 2.79 2.48
C LEU A 96 7.62 4.08 2.97
N ALA A 97 7.52 5.09 2.09
CA ALA A 97 6.86 6.36 2.43
C ALA A 97 5.37 6.16 2.76
N TRP A 98 4.70 5.21 2.10
CA TRP A 98 3.32 4.83 2.39
C TRP A 98 3.17 4.13 3.74
N ALA A 99 4.06 3.19 4.06
CA ALA A 99 3.99 2.41 5.29
C ALA A 99 4.45 3.18 6.53
N LEU A 100 5.41 4.09 6.38
CA LEU A 100 6.10 4.76 7.48
C LEU A 100 5.17 5.50 8.46
N PRO A 101 4.11 6.22 8.04
CA PRO A 101 3.20 6.91 8.95
C PRO A 101 2.55 6.00 9.99
N ASP A 102 2.11 4.79 9.61
CA ASP A 102 1.50 3.84 10.53
C ASP A 102 2.50 3.34 11.58
N PHE A 103 3.75 3.07 11.18
CA PHE A 103 4.80 2.67 12.12
C PHE A 103 5.20 3.80 13.07
N ILE A 104 5.19 5.04 12.62
CA ILE A 104 5.41 6.20 13.49
C ILE A 104 4.23 6.33 14.46
N ASN A 105 3.00 6.23 13.98
CA ASN A 105 1.80 6.37 14.79
C ASN A 105 1.74 5.32 15.91
N ILE A 106 2.06 4.05 15.64
CA ILE A 106 2.07 3.01 16.67
C ILE A 106 3.08 3.32 17.78
N THR A 107 4.26 3.87 17.45
CA THR A 107 5.25 4.27 18.46
C THR A 107 4.80 5.47 19.30
N MET A 108 3.90 6.29 18.76
CA MET A 108 3.34 7.46 19.43
C MET A 108 2.01 7.18 20.16
N GLY A 109 1.53 5.94 20.14
CA GLY A 109 0.22 5.57 20.69
C GLY A 109 -0.96 6.24 19.96
N LYS A 110 -0.79 6.57 18.68
CA LYS A 110 -1.81 7.22 17.84
C LYS A 110 -2.54 6.18 16.99
N PRO A 111 -3.73 6.52 16.44
CA PRO A 111 -4.44 5.67 15.49
C PRO A 111 -3.53 5.28 14.30
N HIS A 112 -3.58 4.03 13.93
CA HIS A 112 -2.79 3.44 12.83
C HIS A 112 -3.60 2.34 12.14
N ALA A 113 -3.16 1.89 10.97
CA ALA A 113 -3.79 0.77 10.28
C ALA A 113 -3.74 -0.53 11.13
N PRO A 114 -4.69 -1.46 10.95
CA PRO A 114 -4.63 -2.77 11.58
C PRO A 114 -3.28 -3.46 11.36
N LEU A 115 -2.75 -4.13 12.39
CA LEU A 115 -1.41 -4.74 12.35
C LEU A 115 -1.19 -5.63 11.12
N LEU A 116 -2.22 -6.39 10.70
CA LEU A 116 -2.14 -7.22 9.51
C LEU A 116 -1.86 -6.39 8.23
N ILE A 117 -2.52 -5.25 8.09
CA ILE A 117 -2.32 -4.34 6.94
C ILE A 117 -0.90 -3.75 6.99
N MET A 118 -0.44 -3.35 8.18
CA MET A 118 0.93 -2.86 8.37
C MET A 118 1.98 -3.91 8.00
N LEU A 119 1.78 -5.18 8.38
CA LEU A 119 2.67 -6.27 8.00
C LEU A 119 2.63 -6.54 6.48
N LEU A 120 1.45 -6.50 5.87
CA LEU A 120 1.32 -6.62 4.41
C LEU A 120 2.04 -5.49 3.68
N SER A 121 2.02 -4.26 4.19
CA SER A 121 2.72 -3.12 3.58
C SER A 121 4.25 -3.24 3.60
N LEU A 122 4.83 -4.05 4.49
CA LEU A 122 6.26 -4.33 4.49
C LEU A 122 6.70 -5.30 3.38
N ILE A 123 5.81 -6.14 2.88
CA ILE A 123 6.13 -7.12 1.82
C ILE A 123 6.63 -6.41 0.55
N PRO A 124 5.93 -5.41 -0.01
CA PRO A 124 6.43 -4.62 -1.13
C PRO A 124 7.78 -3.96 -0.83
N VAL A 125 7.92 -3.31 0.32
CA VAL A 125 9.16 -2.66 0.72
C VAL A 125 10.33 -3.63 0.67
N VAL A 126 10.23 -4.77 1.39
CA VAL A 126 11.31 -5.74 1.49
C VAL A 126 11.59 -6.42 0.14
N SER A 127 10.54 -6.88 -0.56
CA SER A 127 10.70 -7.59 -1.83
C SER A 127 11.30 -6.70 -2.92
N LEU A 128 10.90 -5.43 -2.99
CA LEU A 128 11.40 -4.50 -4.00
C LEU A 128 12.82 -4.00 -3.68
N PHE A 129 13.16 -3.77 -2.40
CA PHE A 129 14.55 -3.50 -2.01
C PHE A 129 15.47 -4.68 -2.31
N TYR A 130 15.01 -5.89 -2.03
CA TYR A 130 15.76 -7.10 -2.37
C TYR A 130 15.90 -7.26 -3.89
N ALA A 131 14.84 -6.99 -4.67
CA ALA A 131 14.84 -7.00 -6.12
C ALA A 131 15.84 -6.00 -6.71
N TRP A 132 15.90 -4.78 -6.17
CA TRP A 132 16.90 -3.79 -6.57
C TRP A 132 18.34 -4.27 -6.35
N LYS A 133 18.63 -4.81 -5.17
CA LYS A 133 20.02 -5.13 -4.77
C LYS A 133 20.51 -6.46 -5.35
N ASN A 134 19.64 -7.47 -5.43
CA ASN A 134 20.02 -8.87 -5.71
C ASN A 134 19.21 -9.49 -6.85
N GLY A 135 18.34 -8.71 -7.51
CA GLY A 135 17.46 -9.23 -8.54
C GLY A 135 18.21 -9.60 -9.81
N GLU A 136 17.83 -10.74 -10.38
CA GLU A 136 18.30 -11.31 -11.64
C GLU A 136 17.12 -11.42 -12.61
N LEU A 137 17.36 -11.45 -13.94
CA LEU A 137 16.33 -11.67 -14.97
C LEU A 137 15.73 -13.07 -14.91
#